data_7610b0b0a6f273bb1bde957f21fae770
#
_entry.id   7610b0b0a6f273bb1bde957f21fae770
#
_cell.length_a   1.000
_cell.length_b   1.000
_cell.length_c   1.000
_cell.angle_alpha   90.00
_cell.angle_beta   90.00
_cell.angle_gamma   90.00
#
_symmetry.space_group_name_H-M   'P 1'
#
loop_
_entity.id
_entity.type
_entity.pdbx_description
1 polymer ?
#
loop_
_entity_poly.entity_id
_entity_poly.type
_entity_poly.pdbx_seq_one_letter_code
_entity_poly.pdbx_strand_id
1 'polypeptide(L)'
;MLSVCIVEDEESNIKLLTEYLWRFGRENGEAFSITSFRDGLAFLEGYHPDYDLVLMDIQMPGIDGMETARRLRKLDENVAIIFITNLVKYAIHGYEVQALDYIVKPVVYESFAARIKKFIDHSRARRKREVVLASGATIRR
;
A
#
# COMPACT_ATOMS: atom_id res chain seq x y z
N MET A 1 14.81 2.57 3.44
CA MET A 1 13.63 2.23 4.26
C MET A 1 12.36 2.50 3.48
N LEU A 2 11.43 1.56 3.52
CA LEU A 2 10.15 1.69 2.83
C LEU A 2 9.10 2.22 3.80
N SER A 3 8.33 3.20 3.37
CA SER A 3 7.32 3.85 4.19
C SER A 3 5.95 3.27 3.87
N VAL A 4 5.32 2.63 4.84
CA VAL A 4 4.04 1.94 4.68
C VAL A 4 3.00 2.61 5.57
N CYS A 5 1.85 2.90 4.99
CA CYS A 5 0.71 3.42 5.72
C CYS A 5 -0.39 2.36 5.80
N ILE A 6 -0.92 2.13 6.98
CA ILE A 6 -2.02 1.19 7.20
C ILE A 6 -3.27 1.99 7.52
N VAL A 7 -4.32 1.83 6.73
CA VAL A 7 -5.62 2.48 6.96
C VAL A 7 -6.63 1.41 7.34
N GLU A 8 -6.95 1.33 8.61
CA GLU A 8 -7.70 0.23 9.18
C GLU A 8 -8.31 0.68 10.51
N ASP A 9 -9.59 0.42 10.74
CA ASP A 9 -10.26 0.88 11.95
C ASP A 9 -10.12 -0.07 13.15
N GLU A 10 -9.74 -1.33 12.93
CA GLU A 10 -9.57 -2.30 14.01
C GLU A 10 -8.13 -2.43 14.45
N GLU A 11 -7.88 -2.18 15.74
CA GLU A 11 -6.53 -2.24 16.30
C GLU A 11 -5.87 -3.61 16.10
N SER A 12 -6.64 -4.69 16.25
CA SER A 12 -6.10 -6.04 16.10
C SER A 12 -5.56 -6.28 14.68
N ASN A 13 -6.21 -5.72 13.68
CA ASN A 13 -5.75 -5.82 12.30
C ASN A 13 -4.52 -4.97 12.04
N ILE A 14 -4.47 -3.78 12.63
CA ILE A 14 -3.26 -2.93 12.54
C ILE A 14 -2.06 -3.68 13.14
N LYS A 15 -2.25 -4.28 14.30
CA LYS A 15 -1.18 -5.04 14.97
C LYS A 15 -0.73 -6.22 14.14
N LEU A 16 -1.68 -6.96 13.57
CA LEU A 16 -1.36 -8.12 12.74
C LEU A 16 -0.52 -7.73 11.54
N LEU A 17 -0.96 -6.70 10.81
CA LEU A 17 -0.23 -6.25 9.61
C LEU A 17 1.15 -5.70 9.98
N THR A 18 1.24 -4.98 11.09
CA THR A 18 2.52 -4.46 11.59
C THR A 18 3.48 -5.60 11.89
N GLU A 19 3.02 -6.63 12.58
CA GLU A 19 3.83 -7.80 12.92
C GLU A 19 4.27 -8.55 11.66
N TYR A 20 3.38 -8.67 10.68
CA TYR A 20 3.70 -9.31 9.41
C TYR A 20 4.77 -8.55 8.63
N LEU A 21 4.69 -7.21 8.63
CA LEU A 21 5.71 -6.39 7.98
C LEU A 21 7.06 -6.54 8.68
N TRP A 22 7.08 -6.57 10.00
CA TRP A 22 8.32 -6.77 10.76
C TRP A 22 8.91 -8.15 10.51
N ARG A 23 8.07 -9.17 10.48
CA ARG A 23 8.52 -10.53 10.18
C ARG A 23 9.13 -10.60 8.78
N PHE A 24 8.43 -10.03 7.80
CA PHE A 24 8.94 -9.97 6.43
C PHE A 24 10.29 -9.25 6.39
N GLY A 25 10.40 -8.14 7.09
CA GLY A 25 11.63 -7.37 7.14
C GLY A 25 12.81 -8.17 7.68
N ARG A 26 12.57 -8.91 8.77
CA ARG A 26 13.61 -9.77 9.34
C ARG A 26 14.03 -10.88 8.40
N GLU A 27 13.05 -11.48 7.71
CA GLU A 27 13.31 -12.61 6.82
C GLU A 27 13.96 -12.20 5.50
N ASN A 28 13.77 -10.97 5.06
CA ASN A 28 14.18 -10.53 3.73
C ASN A 28 15.13 -9.33 3.72
N GLY A 29 15.60 -8.91 4.87
CA GLY A 29 16.55 -7.80 4.95
C GLY A 29 15.94 -6.46 4.56
N GLU A 30 14.64 -6.23 4.85
CA GLU A 30 13.97 -4.98 4.56
C GLU A 30 13.64 -4.24 5.84
N ALA A 31 13.64 -2.91 5.77
CA ALA A 31 13.23 -2.06 6.88
C ALA A 31 12.01 -1.25 6.48
N PHE A 32 11.02 -1.19 7.38
CA PHE A 32 9.78 -0.45 7.14
C PHE A 32 9.57 0.62 8.18
N SER A 33 9.12 1.79 7.73
CA SER A 33 8.56 2.82 8.59
C SER A 33 7.05 2.69 8.47
N ILE A 34 6.35 2.46 9.57
CA ILE A 34 4.92 2.12 9.55
C ILE A 34 4.13 3.20 10.27
N THR A 35 3.14 3.75 9.58
CA THR A 35 2.19 4.73 10.10
C THR A 35 0.79 4.16 9.93
N SER A 36 -0.12 4.44 10.87
CA SER A 36 -1.48 3.94 10.75
C SER A 36 -2.50 5.04 10.96
N PHE A 37 -3.64 4.91 10.29
CA PHE A 37 -4.81 5.77 10.47
C PHE A 37 -6.04 4.88 10.64
N ARG A 38 -6.98 5.35 11.46
CA ARG A 38 -8.17 4.58 11.79
C ARG A 38 -9.35 4.82 10.86
N ASP A 39 -9.28 5.82 10.01
CA ASP A 39 -10.34 6.11 9.04
C ASP A 39 -9.77 6.84 7.84
N GLY A 40 -10.59 6.89 6.78
CA GLY A 40 -10.16 7.45 5.51
C GLY A 40 -9.94 8.96 5.55
N LEU A 41 -10.76 9.70 6.28
CA LEU A 41 -10.60 11.17 6.35
C LEU A 41 -9.33 11.56 7.07
N ALA A 42 -9.04 10.89 8.20
CA ALA A 42 -7.80 11.13 8.93
C ALA A 42 -6.57 10.82 8.06
N PHE A 43 -6.64 9.73 7.30
CA PHE A 43 -5.58 9.37 6.37
C PHE A 43 -5.36 10.45 5.32
N LEU A 44 -6.45 10.91 4.69
CA LEU A 44 -6.35 11.92 3.63
C LEU A 44 -5.83 13.25 4.15
N GLU A 45 -6.26 13.66 5.33
CA GLU A 45 -5.78 14.90 5.95
C GLU A 45 -4.29 14.82 6.30
N GLY A 46 -3.82 13.66 6.73
CA GLY A 46 -2.42 13.46 7.10
C GLY A 46 -1.54 12.97 5.96
N TYR A 47 -2.10 12.87 4.75
CA TYR A 47 -1.35 12.30 3.64
C TYR A 47 -0.22 13.19 3.17
N HIS A 48 0.92 12.56 2.88
CA HIS A 48 2.04 13.21 2.20
C HIS A 48 2.68 12.20 1.24
N PRO A 49 3.33 12.67 0.17
CA PRO A 49 3.77 11.78 -0.91
C PRO A 49 4.98 10.90 -0.60
N ASP A 50 5.46 10.91 0.63
CA ASP A 50 6.60 10.09 1.03
C ASP A 50 6.25 8.63 1.29
N TYR A 51 4.97 8.28 1.32
CA TYR A 51 4.57 6.89 1.48
C TYR A 51 4.85 6.09 0.22
N ASP A 52 5.37 4.89 0.39
CA ASP A 52 5.65 3.98 -0.71
C ASP A 52 4.49 3.02 -0.96
N LEU A 53 3.77 2.67 0.10
CA LEU A 53 2.69 1.68 0.04
C LEU A 53 1.58 2.06 1.02
N VAL A 54 0.35 1.91 0.58
CA VAL A 54 -0.84 2.05 1.44
C VAL A 54 -1.55 0.70 1.49
N LEU A 55 -1.68 0.15 2.70
CA LEU A 55 -2.49 -1.04 2.97
C LEU A 55 -3.83 -0.53 3.48
N MET A 56 -4.92 -0.80 2.77
CA MET A 56 -6.20 -0.16 3.04
C MET A 56 -7.34 -1.17 3.13
N ASP A 57 -8.07 -1.14 4.24
CA ASP A 57 -9.34 -1.84 4.33
C ASP A 57 -10.42 -1.04 3.58
N ILE A 58 -11.37 -1.73 3.00
CA ILE A 58 -12.50 -1.08 2.32
C ILE A 58 -13.60 -0.76 3.31
N GLN A 59 -13.92 -1.69 4.22
CA GLN A 59 -15.03 -1.54 5.15
C GLN A 59 -14.61 -0.78 6.40
N MET A 60 -14.85 0.52 6.42
CA MET A 60 -14.49 1.40 7.52
C MET A 60 -15.62 2.39 7.79
N PRO A 61 -15.73 2.92 9.04
CA PRO A 61 -16.69 3.99 9.33
C PRO A 61 -16.39 5.25 8.53
N GLY A 62 -17.42 6.00 8.21
CA GLY A 62 -17.28 7.21 7.41
C GLY A 62 -17.15 6.87 5.93
N ILE A 63 -16.18 7.45 5.26
CA ILE A 63 -15.93 7.06 3.87
C ILE A 63 -15.24 5.70 3.87
N ASP A 64 -15.62 4.83 2.92
CA ASP A 64 -15.00 3.52 2.83
C ASP A 64 -13.63 3.60 2.15
N GLY A 65 -12.93 2.46 2.12
CA GLY A 65 -11.59 2.42 1.54
C GLY A 65 -11.56 2.69 0.04
N MET A 66 -12.62 2.32 -0.68
CA MET A 66 -12.68 2.56 -2.12
C MET A 66 -12.79 4.06 -2.40
N GLU A 67 -13.67 4.75 -1.69
CA GLU A 67 -13.79 6.20 -1.84
C GLU A 67 -12.53 6.92 -1.37
N THR A 68 -11.93 6.43 -0.28
CA THR A 68 -10.64 6.97 0.19
C THR A 68 -9.58 6.84 -0.90
N ALA A 69 -9.51 5.70 -1.55
CA ALA A 69 -8.55 5.47 -2.63
C ALA A 69 -8.80 6.37 -3.83
N ARG A 70 -10.06 6.60 -4.18
CA ARG A 70 -10.39 7.54 -5.28
C ARG A 70 -9.88 8.94 -4.98
N ARG A 71 -10.07 9.42 -3.75
CA ARG A 71 -9.58 10.73 -3.32
C ARG A 71 -8.06 10.76 -3.24
N LEU A 72 -7.46 9.67 -2.78
CA LEU A 72 -6.01 9.54 -2.74
C LEU A 72 -5.41 9.70 -4.15
N ARG A 73 -6.02 9.08 -5.15
CA ARG A 73 -5.51 9.17 -6.53
C ARG A 73 -5.53 10.58 -7.10
N LYS A 74 -6.35 11.45 -6.57
CA LYS A 74 -6.32 12.88 -6.94
C LYS A 74 -5.13 13.60 -6.33
N LEU A 75 -4.59 13.07 -5.23
CA LEU A 75 -3.44 13.63 -4.54
C LEU A 75 -2.13 12.99 -5.00
N ASP A 76 -2.18 11.72 -5.37
CA ASP A 76 -1.00 10.92 -5.70
C ASP A 76 -1.38 9.79 -6.65
N GLU A 77 -0.95 9.90 -7.89
CA GLU A 77 -1.24 8.91 -8.92
C GLU A 77 -0.39 7.65 -8.77
N ASN A 78 0.69 7.72 -8.01
CA ASN A 78 1.76 6.73 -8.11
C ASN A 78 1.92 5.83 -6.90
N VAL A 79 1.44 6.22 -5.72
CA VAL A 79 1.62 5.41 -4.53
C VAL A 79 0.96 4.04 -4.72
N ALA A 80 1.64 2.98 -4.30
CA ALA A 80 1.07 1.64 -4.40
C ALA A 80 -0.06 1.47 -3.37
N ILE A 81 -1.15 0.86 -3.80
CA ILE A 81 -2.29 0.54 -2.94
C ILE A 81 -2.51 -0.96 -2.97
N ILE A 82 -2.58 -1.58 -1.80
CA ILE A 82 -3.03 -2.96 -1.65
C ILE A 82 -4.24 -2.93 -0.73
N PHE A 83 -5.39 -3.38 -1.24
CA PHE A 83 -6.59 -3.50 -0.41
C PHE A 83 -6.53 -4.78 0.40
N ILE A 84 -6.89 -4.69 1.69
CA ILE A 84 -6.95 -5.84 2.58
C ILE A 84 -8.31 -5.83 3.25
N THR A 85 -9.21 -6.70 2.81
CA THR A 85 -10.60 -6.65 3.25
C THR A 85 -11.27 -8.01 3.09
N ASN A 86 -12.42 -8.19 3.74
CA ASN A 86 -13.26 -9.37 3.51
C ASN A 86 -14.36 -9.13 2.47
N LEU A 87 -14.35 -7.96 1.82
CA LEU A 87 -15.35 -7.61 0.81
C LEU A 87 -14.86 -7.93 -0.60
N VAL A 88 -14.89 -9.22 -0.94
CA VAL A 88 -14.38 -9.73 -2.23
C VAL A 88 -15.03 -9.06 -3.43
N LYS A 89 -16.29 -8.68 -3.31
CA LYS A 89 -17.04 -8.03 -4.40
C LYS A 89 -16.44 -6.72 -4.88
N TYR A 90 -15.57 -6.10 -4.08
CA TYR A 90 -14.92 -4.85 -4.47
C TYR A 90 -13.61 -5.05 -5.23
N ALA A 91 -13.17 -6.28 -5.41
CA ALA A 91 -11.89 -6.54 -6.09
C ALA A 91 -11.85 -5.93 -7.49
N ILE A 92 -12.98 -6.00 -8.21
CA ILE A 92 -13.07 -5.46 -9.56
C ILE A 92 -12.95 -3.93 -9.56
N HIS A 93 -13.40 -3.27 -8.49
CA HIS A 93 -13.32 -1.81 -8.39
C HIS A 93 -11.92 -1.30 -8.05
N GLY A 94 -11.06 -2.17 -7.54
CA GLY A 94 -9.65 -1.83 -7.32
C GLY A 94 -8.96 -1.41 -8.60
N TYR A 95 -9.44 -1.90 -9.74
CA TYR A 95 -8.98 -1.53 -11.06
C TYR A 95 -9.10 -0.02 -11.31
N GLU A 96 -10.21 0.60 -10.85
CA GLU A 96 -10.47 2.03 -11.05
C GLU A 96 -9.43 2.92 -10.40
N VAL A 97 -8.82 2.46 -9.30
CA VAL A 97 -7.84 3.24 -8.54
C VAL A 97 -6.43 2.68 -8.74
N GLN A 98 -6.26 1.80 -9.72
CA GLN A 98 -4.98 1.19 -10.04
C GLN A 98 -4.33 0.54 -8.82
N ALA A 99 -5.11 -0.24 -8.09
CA ALA A 99 -4.61 -0.99 -6.96
C ALA A 99 -3.57 -2.02 -7.45
N LEU A 100 -2.48 -2.13 -6.72
CA LEU A 100 -1.44 -3.10 -7.05
C LEU A 100 -1.90 -4.52 -6.78
N ASP A 101 -2.66 -4.70 -5.71
CA ASP A 101 -3.13 -6.03 -5.32
C ASP A 101 -4.34 -5.93 -4.40
N TYR A 102 -4.91 -7.09 -4.09
CA TYR A 102 -6.11 -7.22 -3.29
C TYR A 102 -5.99 -8.49 -2.45
N ILE A 103 -6.01 -8.35 -1.14
CA ILE A 103 -5.87 -9.47 -0.21
C ILE A 103 -7.18 -9.66 0.55
N VAL A 104 -7.69 -10.88 0.58
CA VAL A 104 -8.94 -11.22 1.28
C VAL A 104 -8.61 -11.67 2.70
N LYS A 105 -9.34 -11.10 3.69
CA LYS A 105 -9.22 -11.52 5.09
C LYS A 105 -9.86 -12.89 5.29
N PRO A 106 -9.36 -13.73 6.19
CA PRO A 106 -8.25 -13.50 7.12
C PRO A 106 -6.89 -13.53 6.42
N VAL A 107 -5.99 -12.65 6.83
CA VAL A 107 -4.69 -12.51 6.17
C VAL A 107 -3.74 -13.59 6.66
N VAL A 108 -3.28 -14.41 5.72
CA VAL A 108 -2.30 -15.46 5.99
C VAL A 108 -0.92 -14.90 5.64
N TYR A 109 0.05 -15.10 6.52
CA TYR A 109 1.37 -14.48 6.36
C TYR A 109 2.02 -14.80 5.01
N GLU A 110 1.99 -16.06 4.58
CA GLU A 110 2.64 -16.48 3.32
C GLU A 110 2.04 -15.73 2.12
N SER A 111 0.73 -15.56 2.12
CA SER A 111 0.05 -14.81 1.07
C SER A 111 0.42 -13.32 1.12
N PHE A 112 0.44 -12.77 2.32
CA PHE A 112 0.83 -11.37 2.54
C PHE A 112 2.27 -11.14 2.08
N ALA A 113 3.19 -12.02 2.50
CA ALA A 113 4.60 -11.90 2.18
C ALA A 113 4.85 -11.93 0.67
N ALA A 114 4.12 -12.80 -0.06
CA ALA A 114 4.24 -12.86 -1.51
C ALA A 114 3.85 -11.53 -2.17
N ARG A 115 2.81 -10.89 -1.66
CA ARG A 115 2.37 -9.61 -2.21
C ARG A 115 3.28 -8.45 -1.84
N ILE A 116 3.85 -8.48 -0.64
CA ILE A 116 4.84 -7.47 -0.25
C ILE A 116 6.10 -7.60 -1.11
N LYS A 117 6.53 -8.83 -1.39
CA LYS A 117 7.66 -9.05 -2.28
C LYS A 117 7.37 -8.50 -3.68
N LYS A 118 6.19 -8.75 -4.20
CA LYS A 118 5.76 -8.21 -5.49
C LYS A 118 5.78 -6.67 -5.48
N PHE A 119 5.30 -6.06 -4.41
CA PHE A 119 5.35 -4.61 -4.24
C PHE A 119 6.79 -4.11 -4.26
N ILE A 120 7.69 -4.74 -3.52
CA ILE A 120 9.09 -4.32 -3.45
C ILE A 120 9.75 -4.42 -4.83
N ASP A 121 9.53 -5.51 -5.53
CA ASP A 121 10.08 -5.70 -6.88
C ASP A 121 9.54 -4.62 -7.82
N HIS A 122 8.25 -4.32 -7.76
CA HIS A 122 7.62 -3.26 -8.54
C HIS A 122 8.21 -1.88 -8.20
N SER A 123 8.37 -1.60 -6.92
CA SER A 123 8.93 -0.33 -6.45
C SER A 123 10.37 -0.14 -6.92
N ARG A 124 11.19 -1.18 -6.84
CA ARG A 124 12.59 -1.12 -7.30
C ARG A 124 12.68 -0.94 -8.81
N ALA A 125 11.87 -1.63 -9.56
CA ALA A 125 11.84 -1.49 -11.02
C ALA A 125 11.45 -0.07 -11.41
N ARG A 126 10.46 0.51 -10.71
CA ARG A 126 10.01 1.87 -10.95
C ARG A 126 11.10 2.89 -10.62
N ARG A 127 11.78 2.75 -9.48
CA ARG A 127 12.88 3.64 -9.09
C ARG A 127 14.03 3.58 -10.09
N LYS A 128 14.34 2.39 -10.58
CA LYS A 128 15.38 2.21 -11.57
C LYS A 128 15.06 2.97 -12.86
N ARG A 129 13.81 2.91 -13.32
CA ARG A 129 13.38 3.67 -14.49
C ARG A 129 13.48 5.16 -14.26
N GLU A 130 13.09 5.63 -13.08
CA GLU A 130 13.14 7.05 -12.75
C GLU A 130 14.58 7.58 -12.72
N VAL A 131 15.51 6.80 -12.21
CA VAL A 131 16.92 7.17 -12.19
C VAL A 131 17.48 7.27 -13.62
N VAL A 132 17.14 6.34 -14.48
CA VAL A 132 17.55 6.37 -15.88
C VAL A 132 16.98 7.61 -16.58
N LEU A 133 15.72 7.92 -16.36
CA LEU A 133 15.08 9.11 -16.93
C LEU A 133 15.74 10.39 -16.40
N ALA A 134 16.05 10.44 -15.12
CA ALA A 134 16.68 11.61 -14.51
C ALA A 134 18.07 11.86 -15.06
N SER A 135 18.82 10.81 -15.43
CA SER A 135 20.15 10.99 -16.00
C SER A 135 20.13 11.52 -17.43
N GLY A 136 18.95 11.52 -18.08
CA GLY A 136 18.76 12.17 -19.40
C GLY A 136 19.64 11.67 -20.51
N ALA A 137 20.91 11.94 -20.38
CA ALA A 137 21.89 11.60 -21.40
C ALA A 137 21.89 10.11 -21.75
N THR A 138 21.64 9.25 -20.79
CA THR A 138 21.67 7.81 -21.02
C THR A 138 20.45 7.33 -21.79
N ILE A 139 19.38 8.08 -21.81
CA ILE A 139 18.13 7.67 -22.43
C ILE A 139 18.12 7.97 -23.92
N ARG A 140 18.87 8.92 -24.29
CA ARG A 140 18.90 9.39 -25.66
C ARG A 140 19.54 8.44 -26.63
N ARG A 141 19.97 7.36 -26.17
CA ARG A 141 20.67 6.43 -27.03
C ARG A 141 19.79 5.71 -27.97
#